data_a6bcb865fa367c9d94b1f13e656f11bb
#
_entry.id   a6bcb865fa367c9d94b1f13e656f11bb
#
_cell.length_a   1.000
_cell.length_b   1.000
_cell.length_c   1.000
_cell.angle_alpha   90.00
_cell.angle_beta   90.00
_cell.angle_gamma   90.00
#
_symmetry.space_group_name_H-M   'P 1'
#
loop_
_entity.id
_entity.type
_entity.pdbx_description
1 polymer ?
#
loop_
_entity_poly.entity_id
_entity_poly.type
_entity_poly.pdbx_seq_one_letter_code
_entity_poly.pdbx_strand_id
1 'polypeptide(L)'
;MANAIYPKYKQSLLTEADANKSLDQSSTSAPFAALVTTSGGYTYSATHQFYSSLTNIQGTDVAITTPTVVNGLFDGDDCTFTAVSGTVIGAIVIYRKNTGANTTWRLVLYEDTSVTGLPVTPNGGNIVITWNASGIFQLSDERAKEDIRRLGDLAPGIGLYDYRYKGEGERYVGLIAQEVAREMPDCVGSVGEFLGVDYPTAFRRLAA
;
A
#
# COMPACT_ATOMS: atom_id res chain seq x y z
N MET A 1 -6.52 -13.32 1.57
CA MET A 1 -5.47 -12.97 0.58
C MET A 1 -4.46 -12.08 1.29
N ALA A 2 -3.22 -12.01 0.83
CA ALA A 2 -2.25 -11.08 1.42
C ALA A 2 -2.43 -9.68 0.83
N ASN A 3 -2.11 -8.65 1.62
CA ASN A 3 -2.08 -7.26 1.16
C ASN A 3 -1.23 -7.10 -0.11
N ALA A 4 -1.67 -6.30 -1.06
CA ALA A 4 -1.00 -6.17 -2.36
C ALA A 4 -1.16 -4.79 -2.98
N ILE A 5 -0.06 -4.16 -3.39
CA ILE A 5 -0.12 -3.02 -4.31
C ILE A 5 -0.44 -3.57 -5.71
N TYR A 6 -1.37 -2.96 -6.42
CA TYR A 6 -1.78 -3.43 -7.74
C TYR A 6 -0.63 -3.42 -8.76
N PRO A 7 -0.36 -4.54 -9.47
CA PRO A 7 0.73 -4.60 -10.46
C PRO A 7 0.65 -3.51 -11.53
N LYS A 8 -0.55 -3.13 -11.94
CA LYS A 8 -0.75 -2.07 -12.92
C LYS A 8 -0.39 -0.66 -12.41
N TYR A 9 -0.56 -0.40 -11.11
CA TYR A 9 -0.05 0.85 -10.50
C TYR A 9 1.47 0.92 -10.59
N LYS A 10 2.14 -0.15 -10.23
CA LYS A 10 3.61 -0.25 -10.25
C LYS A 10 4.18 -0.16 -11.66
N GLN A 11 3.53 -0.80 -12.62
CA GLN A 11 3.88 -0.65 -14.03
C GLN A 11 3.83 0.83 -14.44
N SER A 12 2.82 1.58 -13.98
CA SER A 12 2.69 3.00 -14.30
C SER A 12 3.81 3.85 -13.71
N LEU A 13 4.31 3.52 -12.51
CA LEU A 13 5.44 4.22 -11.91
C LEU A 13 6.72 4.14 -12.77
N LEU A 14 6.86 3.08 -13.56
CA LEU A 14 8.04 2.80 -14.38
C LEU A 14 7.90 3.25 -15.84
N THR A 15 6.69 3.30 -16.36
CA THR A 15 6.47 3.41 -17.82
C THR A 15 5.71 4.66 -18.25
N GLU A 16 4.94 5.27 -17.38
CA GLU A 16 4.05 6.36 -17.75
C GLU A 16 4.56 7.71 -17.26
N ALA A 17 4.59 8.69 -18.15
CA ALA A 17 4.74 10.11 -17.82
C ALA A 17 3.41 10.68 -17.24
N ASP A 18 2.68 9.89 -16.46
CA ASP A 18 1.35 10.23 -15.96
C ASP A 18 1.43 10.93 -14.61
N ALA A 19 0.88 12.14 -14.53
CA ALA A 19 0.67 12.87 -13.28
C ALA A 19 -0.25 12.15 -12.29
N ASN A 20 -1.03 11.17 -12.76
CA ASN A 20 -1.96 10.38 -11.93
C ASN A 20 -1.31 9.28 -11.08
N LYS A 21 -0.01 9.14 -11.06
CA LYS A 21 0.71 8.14 -10.25
C LYS A 21 1.20 8.68 -8.91
N SER A 22 1.35 9.99 -8.75
CA SER A 22 1.79 10.61 -7.51
C SER A 22 0.74 10.46 -6.41
N LEU A 23 1.14 10.06 -5.22
CA LEU A 23 0.27 9.90 -4.06
C LEU A 23 0.38 11.05 -3.06
N ASP A 24 1.27 12.02 -3.26
CA ASP A 24 1.51 13.17 -2.39
C ASP A 24 0.61 14.37 -2.66
N GLN A 25 -0.43 14.22 -3.46
CA GLN A 25 -1.34 15.30 -3.85
C GLN A 25 -2.59 15.34 -2.97
N SER A 26 -2.92 16.50 -2.41
CA SER A 26 -4.03 16.72 -1.48
C SER A 26 -5.20 17.50 -2.10
N SER A 27 -5.56 17.27 -3.36
CA SER A 27 -6.65 17.99 -4.03
C SER A 27 -7.62 17.02 -4.72
N THR A 28 -8.36 17.50 -5.72
CA THR A 28 -9.25 16.67 -6.57
C THR A 28 -8.56 15.47 -7.22
N SER A 29 -7.25 15.41 -7.14
CA SER A 29 -6.38 14.33 -7.58
C SER A 29 -5.68 13.63 -6.38
N ALA A 30 -6.32 13.50 -5.25
CA ALA A 30 -5.77 12.86 -4.04
C ALA A 30 -5.84 11.33 -4.08
N PRO A 31 -5.06 10.61 -3.27
CA PRO A 31 -5.36 9.22 -2.95
C PRO A 31 -6.66 9.14 -2.14
N PHE A 32 -7.48 8.15 -2.46
CA PHE A 32 -8.74 7.85 -1.80
C PHE A 32 -8.75 6.41 -1.31
N ALA A 33 -9.55 6.16 -0.28
CA ALA A 33 -9.82 4.84 0.26
C ALA A 33 -11.28 4.46 0.04
N ALA A 34 -11.51 3.22 -0.39
CA ALA A 34 -12.82 2.59 -0.57
C ALA A 34 -12.92 1.33 0.28
N LEU A 35 -14.03 1.13 0.97
CA LEU A 35 -14.32 -0.10 1.69
C LEU A 35 -15.04 -1.09 0.78
N VAL A 36 -14.62 -2.35 0.78
CA VAL A 36 -15.24 -3.37 -0.07
C VAL A 36 -15.63 -4.63 0.71
N THR A 37 -16.79 -5.20 0.33
CA THR A 37 -17.18 -6.53 0.78
C THR A 37 -16.39 -7.58 0.01
N THR A 38 -15.76 -8.53 0.72
CA THR A 38 -14.96 -9.60 0.10
C THR A 38 -15.73 -10.91 0.02
N SER A 39 -16.61 -11.21 0.98
CA SER A 39 -17.43 -12.41 0.96
C SER A 39 -18.61 -12.28 -0.02
N GLY A 40 -18.51 -12.95 -1.17
CA GLY A 40 -19.50 -12.83 -2.26
C GLY A 40 -19.50 -11.47 -2.97
N GLY A 41 -18.45 -10.67 -2.78
CA GLY A 41 -18.31 -9.32 -3.30
C GLY A 41 -17.07 -9.14 -4.17
N TYR A 42 -16.25 -8.13 -3.84
CA TYR A 42 -15.04 -7.85 -4.58
C TYR A 42 -13.96 -8.92 -4.35
N THR A 43 -13.42 -9.42 -5.44
CA THR A 43 -12.25 -10.32 -5.41
C THR A 43 -11.06 -9.60 -6.04
N TYR A 44 -9.96 -9.49 -5.29
CA TYR A 44 -8.71 -8.94 -5.81
C TYR A 44 -8.24 -9.71 -7.06
N SER A 45 -7.82 -8.96 -8.08
CA SER A 45 -7.10 -9.50 -9.23
C SER A 45 -5.90 -8.64 -9.59
N ALA A 46 -4.78 -9.27 -9.87
CA ALA A 46 -3.56 -8.60 -10.34
C ALA A 46 -3.75 -7.87 -11.69
N THR A 47 -4.79 -8.21 -12.44
CA THR A 47 -5.14 -7.56 -13.71
C THR A 47 -5.99 -6.31 -13.56
N HIS A 48 -6.60 -6.09 -12.38
CA HIS A 48 -7.38 -4.89 -12.13
C HIS A 48 -6.47 -3.64 -12.15
N GLN A 49 -6.91 -2.62 -12.84
CA GLN A 49 -6.12 -1.41 -13.07
C GLN A 49 -6.80 -0.15 -12.55
N PHE A 50 -8.11 -0.06 -12.71
CA PHE A 50 -8.88 1.14 -12.42
C PHE A 50 -10.03 0.87 -11.45
N TYR A 51 -10.49 1.93 -10.78
CA TYR A 51 -11.60 1.91 -9.83
C TYR A 51 -12.86 1.24 -10.40
N SER A 52 -13.12 1.37 -11.69
CA SER A 52 -14.23 0.70 -12.37
C SER A 52 -14.22 -0.83 -12.27
N SER A 53 -13.11 -1.43 -11.82
CA SER A 53 -13.04 -2.87 -11.53
C SER A 53 -13.53 -3.21 -10.12
N LEU A 54 -13.73 -2.22 -9.24
CA LEU A 54 -14.25 -2.45 -7.89
C LEU A 54 -15.75 -2.75 -7.94
N THR A 55 -16.18 -3.71 -7.15
CA THR A 55 -17.58 -4.10 -6.94
C THR A 55 -17.88 -4.14 -5.45
N ASN A 56 -19.16 -4.03 -5.08
CA ASN A 56 -19.62 -4.12 -3.69
C ASN A 56 -18.88 -3.15 -2.74
N ILE A 57 -18.74 -1.90 -3.17
CA ILE A 57 -18.22 -0.80 -2.36
C ILE A 57 -19.25 -0.44 -1.30
N GLN A 58 -18.80 -0.22 -0.07
CA GLN A 58 -19.65 0.11 1.08
C GLN A 58 -19.37 1.54 1.57
N GLY A 59 -20.44 2.31 1.77
CA GLY A 59 -20.34 3.70 2.19
C GLY A 59 -19.84 4.65 1.09
N THR A 60 -19.37 5.82 1.50
CA THR A 60 -18.78 6.84 0.62
C THR A 60 -17.28 6.82 0.77
N ASP A 61 -16.56 6.80 -0.34
CA ASP A 61 -15.10 6.82 -0.36
C ASP A 61 -14.53 8.07 0.31
N VAL A 62 -13.43 7.91 1.01
CA VAL A 62 -12.78 8.98 1.80
C VAL A 62 -11.42 9.32 1.20
N ALA A 63 -11.14 10.62 1.05
CA ALA A 63 -9.82 11.08 0.68
C ALA A 63 -8.82 10.80 1.83
N ILE A 64 -7.64 10.29 1.50
CA ILE A 64 -6.53 10.24 2.44
C ILE A 64 -5.97 11.66 2.52
N THR A 65 -6.15 12.30 3.69
CA THR A 65 -5.68 13.67 3.94
C THR A 65 -4.23 13.67 4.38
N THR A 66 -3.55 14.81 4.24
CA THR A 66 -2.10 14.98 4.49
C THR A 66 -1.21 13.88 3.88
N PRO A 67 -1.46 13.46 2.61
CA PRO A 67 -0.70 12.37 2.04
C PRO A 67 0.76 12.78 1.85
N THR A 68 1.67 11.92 2.26
CA THR A 68 3.12 12.11 2.11
C THR A 68 3.74 10.91 1.40
N VAL A 69 4.76 11.21 0.58
CA VAL A 69 5.61 10.18 -0.01
C VAL A 69 7.05 10.59 0.28
N VAL A 70 7.66 9.90 1.24
CA VAL A 70 9.03 10.17 1.66
C VAL A 70 9.80 8.85 1.69
N ASN A 71 10.90 8.76 0.98
CA ASN A 71 11.79 7.59 1.03
C ASN A 71 11.13 6.28 0.60
N GLY A 72 10.23 6.35 -0.40
CA GLY A 72 9.45 5.21 -0.84
C GLY A 72 8.35 4.78 0.14
N LEU A 73 8.20 5.45 1.28
CA LEU A 73 7.10 5.31 2.23
C LEU A 73 5.94 6.21 1.82
N PHE A 74 4.78 5.63 1.63
CA PHE A 74 3.51 6.35 1.51
C PHE A 74 2.78 6.33 2.86
N ASP A 75 2.34 7.49 3.29
CA ASP A 75 1.60 7.69 4.54
C ASP A 75 0.54 8.79 4.39
N GLY A 76 -0.37 8.90 5.35
CA GLY A 76 -1.42 9.90 5.42
C GLY A 76 -2.29 9.71 6.65
N ASP A 77 -3.25 10.61 6.87
CA ASP A 77 -4.15 10.55 8.02
C ASP A 77 -5.09 9.35 7.96
N ASP A 78 -5.53 8.88 9.12
CA ASP A 78 -6.54 7.84 9.29
C ASP A 78 -7.85 8.19 8.55
N CYS A 79 -8.52 7.17 8.03
CA CYS A 79 -9.74 7.33 7.26
C CYS A 79 -10.99 7.09 8.13
N THR A 80 -11.89 8.08 8.22
CA THR A 80 -13.19 7.93 8.85
C THR A 80 -14.30 7.89 7.81
N PHE A 81 -14.91 6.72 7.65
CA PHE A 81 -16.07 6.48 6.81
C PHE A 81 -17.34 6.70 7.65
N THR A 82 -18.18 7.66 7.27
CA THR A 82 -19.34 8.08 8.08
C THR A 82 -20.61 7.33 7.70
N ALA A 83 -21.44 7.00 8.70
CA ALA A 83 -22.78 6.42 8.54
C ALA A 83 -22.81 5.19 7.60
N VAL A 84 -21.86 4.28 7.75
CA VAL A 84 -21.72 3.10 6.87
C VAL A 84 -22.76 2.05 7.25
N SER A 85 -23.50 1.59 6.24
CA SER A 85 -24.44 0.48 6.34
C SER A 85 -24.18 -0.52 5.21
N GLY A 86 -24.72 -1.73 5.31
CA GLY A 86 -24.60 -2.76 4.27
C GLY A 86 -24.03 -4.07 4.79
N THR A 87 -23.29 -4.77 3.94
CA THR A 87 -22.73 -6.09 4.23
C THR A 87 -21.34 -6.00 4.86
N VAL A 88 -20.86 -7.11 5.43
CA VAL A 88 -19.54 -7.20 6.06
C VAL A 88 -18.45 -6.68 5.12
N ILE A 89 -17.67 -5.74 5.60
CA ILE A 89 -16.52 -5.18 4.91
C ILE A 89 -15.31 -6.03 5.29
N GLY A 90 -14.63 -6.57 4.30
CA GLY A 90 -13.46 -7.43 4.51
C GLY A 90 -12.15 -6.83 4.03
N ALA A 91 -12.18 -5.74 3.25
CA ALA A 91 -10.96 -5.11 2.75
C ALA A 91 -11.13 -3.61 2.51
N ILE A 92 -10.00 -2.93 2.44
CA ILE A 92 -9.87 -1.55 1.98
C ILE A 92 -9.05 -1.51 0.70
N VAL A 93 -9.43 -0.62 -0.21
CA VAL A 93 -8.72 -0.38 -1.47
C VAL A 93 -8.32 1.08 -1.55
N ILE A 94 -7.04 1.35 -1.71
CA ILE A 94 -6.56 2.69 -2.01
C ILE A 94 -6.48 2.86 -3.53
N TYR A 95 -6.94 3.99 -4.01
CA TYR A 95 -6.88 4.35 -5.41
C TYR A 95 -6.54 5.83 -5.61
N ARG A 96 -5.95 6.13 -6.75
CA ARG A 96 -5.63 7.50 -7.14
C ARG A 96 -6.78 8.08 -7.97
N LYS A 97 -7.55 8.98 -7.37
CA LYS A 97 -8.59 9.73 -8.05
C LYS A 97 -7.98 10.82 -8.93
N ASN A 98 -8.66 11.16 -10.03
CA ASN A 98 -8.35 12.31 -10.87
C ASN A 98 -9.67 12.96 -11.33
N THR A 99 -9.59 14.01 -12.14
CA THR A 99 -10.77 14.73 -12.66
C THR A 99 -11.54 13.98 -13.76
N GLY A 100 -11.00 12.86 -14.26
CA GLY A 100 -11.65 12.02 -15.27
C GLY A 100 -12.67 11.04 -14.67
N ALA A 101 -13.18 10.17 -15.52
CA ALA A 101 -14.10 9.10 -15.12
C ALA A 101 -13.41 8.02 -14.27
N ASN A 102 -14.18 7.23 -13.54
CA ASN A 102 -13.68 6.14 -12.69
C ASN A 102 -12.90 5.04 -13.46
N THR A 103 -13.03 4.98 -14.77
CA THR A 103 -12.23 4.16 -15.67
C THR A 103 -10.78 4.65 -15.83
N THR A 104 -10.45 5.80 -15.24
CA THR A 104 -9.11 6.40 -15.22
C THR A 104 -8.54 6.54 -13.81
N TRP A 105 -9.33 6.27 -12.74
CA TRP A 105 -8.86 6.32 -11.36
C TRP A 105 -8.07 5.06 -11.05
N ARG A 106 -6.80 5.20 -10.86
CA ARG A 106 -5.86 4.07 -10.78
C ARG A 106 -5.90 3.40 -9.42
N LEU A 107 -6.12 2.08 -9.39
CA LEU A 107 -6.01 1.28 -8.17
C LEU A 107 -4.54 1.23 -7.72
N VAL A 108 -4.29 1.44 -6.43
CA VAL A 108 -2.97 1.52 -5.81
C VAL A 108 -2.69 0.31 -4.92
N LEU A 109 -3.50 0.12 -3.88
CA LEU A 109 -3.29 -0.88 -2.83
C LEU A 109 -4.60 -1.62 -2.52
N TYR A 110 -4.51 -2.91 -2.24
CA TYR A 110 -5.55 -3.74 -1.65
C TYR A 110 -5.06 -4.30 -0.33
N GLU A 111 -5.85 -4.17 0.73
CA GLU A 111 -5.54 -4.73 2.05
C GLU A 111 -6.76 -5.43 2.65
N ASP A 112 -6.60 -6.71 3.03
CA ASP A 112 -7.61 -7.53 3.70
C ASP A 112 -7.09 -8.20 4.99
N THR A 113 -5.84 -7.98 5.34
CA THR A 113 -5.20 -8.54 6.52
C THR A 113 -4.42 -7.46 7.28
N SER A 114 -4.40 -7.56 8.59
CA SER A 114 -3.66 -6.64 9.48
C SER A 114 -4.10 -5.17 9.41
N VAL A 115 -5.31 -4.90 8.92
CA VAL A 115 -5.89 -3.55 8.89
C VAL A 115 -6.70 -3.34 10.17
N THR A 116 -6.32 -2.34 10.97
CA THR A 116 -7.08 -1.98 12.17
C THR A 116 -8.46 -1.45 11.77
N GLY A 117 -9.51 -2.07 12.31
CA GLY A 117 -10.91 -1.76 11.97
C GLY A 117 -11.57 -2.74 10.99
N LEU A 118 -10.82 -3.74 10.44
CA LEU A 118 -11.36 -4.76 9.53
C LEU A 118 -11.05 -6.20 10.01
N PRO A 119 -11.90 -7.21 9.73
CA PRO A 119 -13.21 -7.06 9.09
C PRO A 119 -14.25 -6.45 10.03
N VAL A 120 -15.26 -5.77 9.50
CA VAL A 120 -16.33 -5.12 10.28
C VAL A 120 -17.69 -5.31 9.63
N THR A 121 -18.73 -5.49 10.49
CA THR A 121 -20.12 -5.47 10.07
C THR A 121 -20.67 -4.05 10.28
N PRO A 122 -21.04 -3.32 9.22
CA PRO A 122 -21.59 -1.99 9.34
C PRO A 122 -22.90 -1.98 10.13
N ASN A 123 -23.08 -0.96 10.96
CA ASN A 123 -24.28 -0.78 11.79
C ASN A 123 -24.94 0.60 11.64
N GLY A 124 -24.57 1.35 10.60
CA GLY A 124 -25.00 2.74 10.40
C GLY A 124 -24.13 3.79 11.11
N GLY A 125 -23.16 3.35 11.90
CA GLY A 125 -22.18 4.22 12.55
C GLY A 125 -20.94 4.51 11.66
N ASN A 126 -19.98 5.21 12.25
CA ASN A 126 -18.71 5.49 11.60
C ASN A 126 -17.78 4.26 11.68
N ILE A 127 -17.03 4.04 10.62
CA ILE A 127 -15.92 3.08 10.58
C ILE A 127 -14.62 3.87 10.44
N VAL A 128 -13.69 3.65 11.37
CA VAL A 128 -12.36 4.26 11.36
C VAL A 128 -11.36 3.20 10.95
N ILE A 129 -10.58 3.51 9.92
CA ILE A 129 -9.40 2.73 9.52
C ILE A 129 -8.18 3.49 9.99
N THR A 130 -7.44 2.88 10.91
CA THR A 130 -6.20 3.45 11.44
C THR A 130 -5.01 2.78 10.75
N TRP A 131 -4.19 3.59 10.11
CA TRP A 131 -2.98 3.14 9.44
C TRP A 131 -1.89 2.77 10.46
N ASN A 132 -0.94 1.97 10.03
CA ASN A 132 0.22 1.65 10.86
C ASN A 132 1.06 2.91 11.09
N ALA A 133 1.58 3.11 12.29
CA ALA A 133 2.45 4.24 12.63
C ALA A 133 3.76 4.28 11.80
N SER A 134 4.10 3.19 11.10
CA SER A 134 5.22 3.13 10.16
C SER A 134 4.81 3.43 8.72
N GLY A 135 3.59 3.98 8.53
CA GLY A 135 3.01 4.32 7.24
C GLY A 135 2.14 3.23 6.62
N ILE A 136 1.53 3.56 5.50
CA ILE A 136 0.56 2.71 4.79
C ILE A 136 1.28 1.60 4.02
N PHE A 137 2.31 1.94 3.24
CA PHE A 137 3.20 0.96 2.60
C PHE A 137 4.56 1.55 2.25
N GLN A 138 5.57 0.69 2.14
CA GLN A 138 6.92 1.08 1.73
C GLN A 138 7.45 0.19 0.62
N LEU A 139 8.02 0.80 -0.42
CA LEU A 139 8.78 0.10 -1.44
C LEU A 139 10.18 -0.23 -0.90
N SER A 140 10.59 -1.50 -0.92
CA SER A 140 11.90 -1.96 -0.41
C SER A 140 12.65 -2.89 -1.37
N ASP A 141 12.22 -2.96 -2.62
CA ASP A 141 12.84 -3.78 -3.66
C ASP A 141 14.24 -3.24 -4.02
N GLU A 142 15.21 -4.16 -4.16
CA GLU A 142 16.57 -3.84 -4.56
C GLU A 142 16.63 -3.06 -5.88
N ARG A 143 15.76 -3.40 -6.83
CA ARG A 143 15.70 -2.77 -8.15
C ARG A 143 15.26 -1.31 -8.13
N ALA A 144 14.60 -0.87 -7.03
CA ALA A 144 14.25 0.53 -6.81
C ALA A 144 15.40 1.33 -6.16
N LYS A 145 16.48 0.67 -5.79
CA LYS A 145 17.61 1.24 -5.03
C LYS A 145 18.88 1.33 -5.89
N GLU A 146 19.76 2.23 -5.49
CA GLU A 146 21.11 2.40 -6.06
C GLU A 146 22.12 2.69 -4.95
N ASP A 147 23.42 2.59 -5.27
CA ASP A 147 24.55 2.78 -4.34
C ASP A 147 24.38 1.97 -3.04
N ILE A 148 23.90 0.73 -3.17
CA ILE A 148 23.60 -0.16 -2.07
C ILE A 148 24.90 -0.62 -1.40
N ARG A 149 25.04 -0.34 -0.11
CA ARG A 149 26.20 -0.74 0.70
C ARG A 149 25.71 -1.52 1.92
N ARG A 150 26.18 -2.74 2.08
CA ARG A 150 25.90 -3.53 3.27
C ARG A 150 26.61 -2.95 4.48
N LEU A 151 25.87 -2.74 5.56
CA LEU A 151 26.37 -2.22 6.84
C LEU A 151 26.67 -3.34 7.82
N GLY A 152 25.92 -4.44 7.76
CA GLY A 152 26.05 -5.58 8.65
C GLY A 152 24.93 -6.60 8.43
N ASP A 153 24.93 -7.65 9.26
CA ASP A 153 23.90 -8.68 9.25
C ASP A 153 23.01 -8.53 10.48
N LEU A 154 21.68 -8.61 10.26
CA LEU A 154 20.68 -8.65 11.33
C LEU A 154 20.33 -10.09 11.72
N ALA A 155 20.37 -10.99 10.74
CA ALA A 155 20.19 -12.42 10.91
C ALA A 155 20.87 -13.17 9.73
N PRO A 156 21.07 -14.49 9.79
CA PRO A 156 21.50 -15.25 8.63
C PRO A 156 20.62 -14.96 7.41
N GLY A 157 21.25 -14.54 6.32
CA GLY A 157 20.55 -14.20 5.05
C GLY A 157 19.88 -12.84 5.00
N ILE A 158 19.88 -12.05 6.08
CA ILE A 158 19.26 -10.72 6.14
C ILE A 158 20.28 -9.66 6.56
N GLY A 159 20.63 -8.77 5.61
CA GLY A 159 21.53 -7.64 5.84
C GLY A 159 20.80 -6.35 6.16
N LEU A 160 21.53 -5.45 6.83
CA LEU A 160 21.19 -4.03 6.92
C LEU A 160 21.99 -3.27 5.88
N TYR A 161 21.34 -2.39 5.14
CA TYR A 161 21.94 -1.70 4.01
C TYR A 161 21.76 -0.19 4.11
N ASP A 162 22.77 0.54 3.66
CA ASP A 162 22.76 1.96 3.33
C ASP A 162 22.62 2.07 1.81
N TYR A 163 21.65 2.84 1.31
CA TYR A 163 21.32 2.95 -0.11
C TYR A 163 20.67 4.29 -0.43
N ARG A 164 20.47 4.56 -1.72
CA ARG A 164 19.58 5.62 -2.22
C ARG A 164 18.45 4.97 -3.03
N TYR A 165 17.28 5.62 -3.09
CA TYR A 165 16.31 5.30 -4.14
C TYR A 165 16.77 5.92 -5.45
N LYS A 166 16.53 5.24 -6.57
CA LYS A 166 16.91 5.72 -7.90
C LYS A 166 16.29 7.07 -8.19
N GLY A 167 17.15 8.05 -8.51
CA GLY A 167 16.75 9.43 -8.78
C GLY A 167 16.63 10.34 -7.56
N GLU A 168 16.93 9.85 -6.36
CA GLU A 168 16.95 10.66 -5.13
C GLU A 168 18.39 10.98 -4.67
N GLY A 169 18.57 12.12 -3.98
CA GLY A 169 19.86 12.54 -3.46
C GLY A 169 20.17 12.00 -2.06
N GLU A 170 19.15 11.64 -1.29
CA GLU A 170 19.29 11.22 0.11
C GLU A 170 19.64 9.74 0.26
N ARG A 171 20.35 9.41 1.36
CA ARG A 171 20.69 8.03 1.72
C ARG A 171 19.80 7.52 2.83
N TYR A 172 19.49 6.23 2.74
CA TYR A 172 18.58 5.53 3.65
C TYR A 172 19.23 4.27 4.20
N VAL A 173 18.78 3.85 5.39
CA VAL A 173 19.20 2.58 5.99
C VAL A 173 17.99 1.66 6.10
N GLY A 174 18.11 0.43 5.62
CA GLY A 174 17.02 -0.53 5.67
C GLY A 174 17.36 -1.89 5.08
N LEU A 175 16.34 -2.71 4.91
CA LEU A 175 16.41 -4.09 4.41
C LEU A 175 16.33 -4.13 2.89
N ILE A 176 16.77 -5.24 2.32
CA ILE A 176 16.53 -5.60 0.92
C ILE A 176 15.38 -6.62 0.91
N ALA A 177 14.28 -6.27 0.24
CA ALA A 177 13.07 -7.10 0.25
C ALA A 177 13.30 -8.50 -0.33
N GLN A 178 14.23 -8.67 -1.27
CA GLN A 178 14.58 -9.98 -1.84
C GLN A 178 15.24 -10.91 -0.81
N GLU A 179 16.01 -10.36 0.14
CA GLU A 179 16.58 -11.15 1.23
C GLU A 179 15.49 -11.54 2.23
N VAL A 180 14.65 -10.58 2.64
CA VAL A 180 13.53 -10.82 3.55
C VAL A 180 12.56 -11.86 2.94
N ALA A 181 12.30 -11.80 1.64
CA ALA A 181 11.42 -12.76 0.96
C ALA A 181 11.93 -14.21 1.01
N ARG A 182 13.25 -14.40 1.05
CA ARG A 182 13.85 -15.73 1.16
C ARG A 182 13.77 -16.31 2.57
N GLU A 183 14.00 -15.48 3.58
CA GLU A 183 14.13 -15.92 4.98
C GLU A 183 12.81 -15.78 5.75
N MET A 184 12.00 -14.80 5.42
CA MET A 184 10.72 -14.46 6.06
C MET A 184 9.66 -14.08 5.03
N PRO A 185 9.20 -15.02 4.18
CA PRO A 185 8.34 -14.72 3.02
C PRO A 185 7.00 -14.07 3.41
N ASP A 186 6.49 -14.33 4.59
CA ASP A 186 5.28 -13.72 5.15
C ASP A 186 5.46 -12.28 5.65
N CYS A 187 6.71 -11.79 5.73
CA CYS A 187 7.01 -10.37 5.98
C CYS A 187 7.18 -9.56 4.70
N VAL A 188 6.93 -10.16 3.53
CA VAL A 188 7.10 -9.49 2.24
C VAL A 188 5.83 -9.61 1.43
N GLY A 189 5.30 -8.47 1.05
CA GLY A 189 4.23 -8.37 0.04
C GLY A 189 4.83 -8.23 -1.35
N SER A 190 4.24 -8.95 -2.34
CA SER A 190 4.58 -8.67 -3.74
C SER A 190 4.04 -7.32 -4.14
N VAL A 191 4.93 -6.46 -4.60
CA VAL A 191 4.64 -5.11 -5.08
C VAL A 191 4.80 -5.10 -6.63
N GLY A 192 4.21 -6.09 -7.34
CA GLY A 192 4.35 -6.44 -8.76
C GLY A 192 5.69 -7.07 -9.04
N GLU A 193 6.50 -6.40 -9.86
CA GLU A 193 7.89 -6.80 -10.01
C GLU A 193 8.78 -6.35 -8.84
N PHE A 194 8.30 -5.44 -7.99
CA PHE A 194 9.00 -5.00 -6.78
C PHE A 194 8.43 -5.66 -5.53
N LEU A 195 9.25 -5.78 -4.51
CA LEU A 195 8.89 -6.30 -3.21
C LEU A 195 8.81 -5.16 -2.19
N GLY A 196 7.83 -5.21 -1.30
CA GLY A 196 7.72 -4.38 -0.12
C GLY A 196 7.93 -5.20 1.14
N VAL A 197 8.54 -4.64 2.18
CA VAL A 197 8.74 -5.29 3.47
C VAL A 197 7.73 -4.74 4.48
N ASP A 198 7.04 -5.63 5.18
CA ASP A 198 6.36 -5.31 6.43
C ASP A 198 7.43 -5.18 7.53
N TYR A 199 7.99 -3.98 7.67
CA TYR A 199 9.05 -3.69 8.62
C TYR A 199 8.67 -3.99 10.08
N PRO A 200 7.47 -3.62 10.58
CA PRO A 200 7.05 -3.96 11.94
C PRO A 200 7.08 -5.47 12.23
N THR A 201 6.59 -6.28 11.31
CA THR A 201 6.59 -7.75 11.46
C THR A 201 8.00 -8.32 11.31
N ALA A 202 8.78 -7.83 10.32
CA ALA A 202 10.15 -8.27 10.10
C ALA A 202 11.05 -7.98 11.32
N PHE A 203 11.04 -6.75 11.83
CA PHE A 203 11.87 -6.40 13.00
C PHE A 203 11.43 -7.12 14.29
N ARG A 204 10.15 -7.38 14.48
CA ARG A 204 9.67 -8.18 15.64
C ARG A 204 10.23 -9.60 15.61
N ARG A 205 10.35 -10.21 14.42
CA ARG A 205 10.94 -11.55 14.26
C ARG A 205 12.46 -11.56 14.39
N LEU A 206 13.13 -10.52 13.90
CA LEU A 206 14.57 -10.38 14.04
C LEU A 206 15.01 -10.14 15.49
N ALA A 207 14.10 -9.67 16.35
CA ALA A 207 14.34 -9.44 17.77
C ALA A 207 13.95 -10.64 18.69
N ALA A 208 13.35 -11.70 18.16
CA ALA A 208 12.89 -12.88 18.90
C ALA A 208 13.94 -13.99 18.90
#